data_858d9f1d8ad03fbf6f7357001ec21159
#
_entry.id   858d9f1d8ad03fbf6f7357001ec21159
#
_cell.length_a   1.000
_cell.length_b   1.000
_cell.length_c   1.000
_cell.angle_alpha   90.00
_cell.angle_beta   90.00
_cell.angle_gamma   90.00
#
_symmetry.space_group_name_H-M   'P 1'
#
loop_
_entity.id
_entity.type
_entity.pdbx_description
1 polymer ?
#
loop_
_entity_poly.entity_id
_entity_poly.type
_entity_poly.pdbx_seq_one_letter_code
_entity_poly.pdbx_strand_id
1 'polypeptide(L)'
;MMSRLSILSISLILLFPLSGLTLNQCFISAGETYGIHPNILWAIAKTESGFNHTAINKNKNGTYDYGIMQINSSWYKTLGKENWQRLNDPCFNIYVGAWILRQCMDKYGYSWDAIACYNAGTPQKGRPYTWRVYNTLKDTYGYKTVRYKTQKEGKHERTGKRNFQ
;
A
#
# COMPACT_ATOMS: atom_id res chain seq x y z
N MET A 1 54.26 12.60 -48.40
CA MET A 1 52.80 12.89 -48.26
C MET A 1 52.23 11.88 -47.30
N MET A 2 52.07 12.28 -46.02
CA MET A 2 51.51 11.39 -44.99
C MET A 2 50.07 11.80 -44.76
N SER A 3 49.13 10.92 -45.13
CA SER A 3 47.70 11.05 -44.93
C SER A 3 47.35 10.85 -43.44
N ARG A 4 46.80 11.88 -42.80
CA ARG A 4 46.26 11.78 -41.41
C ARG A 4 44.83 11.18 -41.49
N LEU A 5 44.65 9.96 -41.06
CA LEU A 5 43.31 9.39 -40.79
C LEU A 5 42.79 9.97 -39.49
N SER A 6 41.74 10.82 -39.57
CA SER A 6 40.98 11.26 -38.43
C SER A 6 39.99 10.19 -38.03
N ILE A 7 40.20 9.56 -36.86
CA ILE A 7 39.27 8.62 -36.26
C ILE A 7 38.17 9.43 -35.56
N LEU A 8 36.97 9.52 -36.15
CA LEU A 8 35.77 10.04 -35.53
C LEU A 8 35.27 9.01 -34.49
N SER A 9 35.49 9.32 -33.20
CA SER A 9 34.90 8.54 -32.11
C SER A 9 33.40 8.88 -32.03
N ILE A 10 32.54 7.99 -32.52
CA ILE A 10 31.10 8.07 -32.34
C ILE A 10 30.80 7.61 -30.89
N SER A 11 30.59 8.59 -30.01
CA SER A 11 30.13 8.34 -28.64
C SER A 11 28.67 7.89 -28.70
N LEU A 12 28.43 6.58 -28.59
CA LEU A 12 27.07 6.02 -28.50
C LEU A 12 26.50 6.37 -27.12
N ILE A 13 25.76 7.46 -27.03
CA ILE A 13 24.98 7.81 -25.84
C ILE A 13 23.82 6.83 -25.75
N LEU A 14 23.94 5.82 -24.89
CA LEU A 14 22.85 4.92 -24.49
C LEU A 14 21.83 5.77 -23.73
N LEU A 15 20.80 6.23 -24.42
CA LEU A 15 19.59 6.79 -23.83
C LEU A 15 18.84 5.65 -23.13
N PHE A 16 19.17 5.39 -21.87
CA PHE A 16 18.30 4.57 -21.03
C PHE A 16 16.97 5.32 -20.85
N PRO A 17 15.83 4.77 -21.28
CA PRO A 17 14.55 5.38 -20.95
C PRO A 17 14.46 5.44 -19.43
N LEU A 18 14.23 6.62 -18.89
CA LEU A 18 13.86 6.82 -17.48
C LEU A 18 12.46 6.21 -17.31
N SER A 19 12.40 4.88 -17.19
CA SER A 19 11.14 4.16 -16.99
C SER A 19 10.64 4.54 -15.60
N GLY A 20 9.65 5.43 -15.55
CA GLY A 20 8.91 5.68 -14.31
C GLY A 20 8.42 4.33 -13.73
N LEU A 21 8.45 4.18 -12.42
CA LEU A 21 7.94 2.98 -11.76
C LEU A 21 6.49 2.73 -12.18
N THR A 22 6.18 1.49 -12.56
CA THR A 22 4.78 1.12 -12.76
C THR A 22 4.06 1.13 -11.42
N LEU A 23 2.75 1.34 -11.41
CA LEU A 23 1.95 1.32 -10.17
C LEU A 23 2.16 0.03 -9.38
N ASN A 24 2.26 -1.11 -10.06
CA ASN A 24 2.56 -2.40 -9.41
C ASN A 24 3.93 -2.39 -8.72
N GLN A 25 4.94 -1.81 -9.35
CA GLN A 25 6.27 -1.69 -8.74
C GLN A 25 6.25 -0.80 -7.49
N CYS A 26 5.39 0.24 -7.46
CA CYS A 26 5.22 1.08 -6.26
C CYS A 26 4.69 0.27 -5.07
N PHE A 27 3.71 -0.62 -5.28
CA PHE A 27 3.22 -1.51 -4.22
C PHE A 27 4.29 -2.48 -3.73
N ILE A 28 5.08 -3.05 -4.64
CA ILE A 28 6.19 -3.96 -4.30
C ILE A 28 7.21 -3.22 -3.44
N SER A 29 7.73 -2.10 -3.93
CA SER A 29 8.78 -1.35 -3.24
C SER A 29 8.33 -0.77 -1.88
N ALA A 30 7.09 -0.27 -1.79
CA ALA A 30 6.53 0.19 -0.53
C ALA A 30 6.32 -0.99 0.44
N GLY A 31 5.88 -2.14 -0.06
CA GLY A 31 5.73 -3.36 0.72
C GLY A 31 7.05 -3.84 1.31
N GLU A 32 8.11 -3.88 0.51
CA GLU A 32 9.47 -4.23 0.95
C GLU A 32 10.00 -3.25 2.00
N THR A 33 9.79 -1.93 1.77
CA THR A 33 10.26 -0.88 2.68
C THR A 33 9.62 -0.99 4.07
N TYR A 34 8.34 -1.31 4.14
CA TYR A 34 7.59 -1.31 5.41
C TYR A 34 7.26 -2.71 5.94
N GLY A 35 7.77 -3.77 5.31
CA GLY A 35 7.50 -5.15 5.71
C GLY A 35 6.03 -5.53 5.58
N ILE A 36 5.37 -5.09 4.50
CA ILE A 36 3.94 -5.31 4.23
C ILE A 36 3.80 -6.06 2.89
N HIS A 37 3.02 -7.13 2.88
CA HIS A 37 2.80 -7.85 1.63
C HIS A 37 2.15 -6.92 0.57
N PRO A 38 2.72 -6.79 -0.66
CA PRO A 38 2.24 -5.84 -1.68
C PRO A 38 0.75 -5.96 -2.00
N ASN A 39 0.20 -7.18 -1.98
CA ASN A 39 -1.23 -7.40 -2.24
C ASN A 39 -2.15 -6.74 -1.20
N ILE A 40 -1.67 -6.53 0.03
CA ILE A 40 -2.43 -5.82 1.07
C ILE A 40 -2.53 -4.33 0.70
N LEU A 41 -1.42 -3.71 0.34
CA LEU A 41 -1.40 -2.32 -0.11
C LEU A 41 -2.25 -2.13 -1.37
N TRP A 42 -2.15 -3.05 -2.31
CA TRP A 42 -2.97 -3.08 -3.51
C TRP A 42 -4.48 -3.16 -3.18
N ALA A 43 -4.87 -4.06 -2.27
CA ALA A 43 -6.27 -4.22 -1.89
C ALA A 43 -6.82 -3.01 -1.13
N ILE A 44 -5.99 -2.36 -0.31
CA ILE A 44 -6.33 -1.10 0.34
C ILE A 44 -6.56 -0.03 -0.74
N ALA A 45 -5.63 0.20 -1.66
CA ALA A 45 -5.77 1.19 -2.73
C ALA A 45 -7.01 0.94 -3.60
N LYS A 46 -7.30 -0.32 -3.91
CA LYS A 46 -8.52 -0.71 -4.64
C LYS A 46 -9.78 -0.37 -3.85
N THR A 47 -9.77 -0.63 -2.55
CA THR A 47 -10.91 -0.38 -1.65
C THR A 47 -11.13 1.12 -1.41
N GLU A 48 -10.05 1.91 -1.33
CA GLU A 48 -10.07 3.33 -1.01
C GLU A 48 -10.54 4.20 -2.19
N SER A 49 -9.95 4.01 -3.35
CA SER A 49 -10.15 4.89 -4.49
C SER A 49 -10.42 4.19 -5.81
N GLY A 50 -10.38 2.85 -5.85
CA GLY A 50 -10.36 2.11 -7.11
C GLY A 50 -9.13 2.43 -7.96
N PHE A 51 -8.00 2.80 -7.33
CA PHE A 51 -6.76 3.27 -7.94
C PHE A 51 -6.81 4.69 -8.55
N ASN A 52 -7.81 5.49 -8.20
CA ASN A 52 -7.86 6.88 -8.62
C ASN A 52 -6.88 7.72 -7.78
N HIS A 53 -5.74 8.10 -8.37
CA HIS A 53 -4.69 8.87 -7.68
C HIS A 53 -5.07 10.34 -7.42
N THR A 54 -6.11 10.86 -8.07
CA THR A 54 -6.62 12.22 -7.86
C THR A 54 -7.87 12.27 -7.00
N ALA A 55 -8.29 11.13 -6.43
CA ALA A 55 -9.50 11.06 -5.61
C ALA A 55 -9.41 12.00 -4.41
N ILE A 56 -10.49 12.74 -4.16
CA ILE A 56 -10.66 13.59 -2.97
C ILE A 56 -12.04 13.28 -2.37
N ASN A 57 -12.08 12.83 -1.12
CA ASN A 57 -13.32 12.62 -0.38
C ASN A 57 -13.38 13.55 0.83
N LYS A 58 -14.48 14.31 0.95
CA LYS A 58 -14.70 15.21 2.09
C LYS A 58 -15.41 14.46 3.22
N ASN A 59 -14.90 14.59 4.43
CA ASN A 59 -15.45 13.99 5.63
C ASN A 59 -16.37 14.95 6.39
N LYS A 60 -17.34 14.41 7.13
CA LYS A 60 -18.29 15.22 7.92
C LYS A 60 -17.62 16.08 9.00
N ASN A 61 -16.43 15.70 9.46
CA ASN A 61 -15.65 16.43 10.48
C ASN A 61 -14.77 17.55 9.89
N GLY A 62 -14.93 17.88 8.60
CA GLY A 62 -14.16 18.92 7.90
C GLY A 62 -12.81 18.47 7.37
N THR A 63 -12.34 17.26 7.66
CA THR A 63 -11.14 16.69 7.02
C THR A 63 -11.48 16.19 5.61
N TYR A 64 -10.46 15.88 4.85
CA TYR A 64 -10.61 15.21 3.55
C TYR A 64 -9.52 14.14 3.38
N ASP A 65 -9.80 13.17 2.53
CA ASP A 65 -8.89 12.10 2.17
C ASP A 65 -8.41 12.30 0.74
N TYR A 66 -7.12 12.06 0.48
CA TYR A 66 -6.49 12.39 -0.78
C TYR A 66 -5.73 11.22 -1.40
N GLY A 67 -5.92 11.05 -2.71
CA GLY A 67 -5.12 10.19 -3.56
C GLY A 67 -5.48 8.71 -3.50
N ILE A 68 -4.60 7.89 -4.06
CA ILE A 68 -4.84 6.46 -4.30
C ILE A 68 -5.09 5.66 -3.02
N MET A 69 -4.42 6.04 -1.91
CA MET A 69 -4.51 5.41 -0.59
C MET A 69 -5.39 6.21 0.39
N GLN A 70 -6.06 7.29 -0.09
CA GLN A 70 -6.97 8.14 0.70
C GLN A 70 -6.32 8.63 2.01
N ILE A 71 -5.20 9.35 1.87
CA ILE A 71 -4.47 9.92 3.01
C ILE A 71 -5.27 11.07 3.60
N ASN A 72 -5.67 10.93 4.89
CA ASN A 72 -6.47 11.94 5.57
C ASN A 72 -5.68 13.23 5.84
N SER A 73 -6.33 14.39 5.68
CA SER A 73 -5.72 15.71 5.86
C SER A 73 -5.23 15.98 7.29
N SER A 74 -5.65 15.20 8.28
CA SER A 74 -5.10 15.25 9.63
C SER A 74 -3.59 14.93 9.69
N TRP A 75 -3.09 14.18 8.70
CA TRP A 75 -1.66 13.88 8.57
C TRP A 75 -0.82 15.06 8.04
N TYR A 76 -1.45 16.14 7.58
CA TYR A 76 -0.75 17.31 7.03
C TYR A 76 0.32 17.86 7.98
N LYS A 77 -0.02 17.98 9.28
CA LYS A 77 0.92 18.50 10.29
C LYS A 77 2.16 17.59 10.46
N THR A 78 1.97 16.29 10.40
CA THR A 78 3.04 15.31 10.56
C THR A 78 3.90 15.20 9.30
N LEU A 79 3.29 15.23 8.12
CA LEU A 79 3.98 15.13 6.84
C LEU A 79 4.70 16.43 6.46
N GLY A 80 4.16 17.58 6.87
CA GLY A 80 4.61 18.90 6.44
C GLY A 80 4.15 19.25 5.03
N LYS A 81 4.26 20.54 4.69
CA LYS A 81 3.76 21.09 3.41
C LYS A 81 4.37 20.39 2.19
N GLU A 82 5.67 20.17 2.22
CA GLU A 82 6.42 19.61 1.09
C GLU A 82 5.99 18.19 0.75
N ASN A 83 5.95 17.29 1.75
CA ASN A 83 5.48 15.92 1.54
C ASN A 83 3.98 15.85 1.23
N TRP A 84 3.19 16.77 1.80
CA TRP A 84 1.77 16.84 1.47
C TRP A 84 1.54 17.15 -0.02
N GLN A 85 2.29 18.07 -0.59
CA GLN A 85 2.21 18.42 -2.02
C GLN A 85 2.63 17.25 -2.93
N ARG A 86 3.52 16.37 -2.47
CA ARG A 86 3.94 15.18 -3.20
C ARG A 86 2.92 14.05 -3.20
N LEU A 87 1.86 14.12 -2.41
CA LEU A 87 0.81 13.10 -2.40
C LEU A 87 0.05 12.98 -3.73
N ASN A 88 0.19 13.91 -4.66
CA ASN A 88 -0.34 13.81 -6.03
C ASN A 88 0.41 12.75 -6.86
N ASP A 89 1.66 12.42 -6.50
CA ASP A 89 2.38 11.28 -7.06
C ASP A 89 1.83 9.98 -6.48
N PRO A 90 1.32 9.06 -7.32
CA PRO A 90 0.70 7.83 -6.83
C PRO A 90 1.67 6.92 -6.08
N CYS A 91 2.93 6.85 -6.49
CA CYS A 91 3.93 6.05 -5.78
C CYS A 91 4.21 6.62 -4.40
N PHE A 92 4.40 7.93 -4.29
CA PHE A 92 4.62 8.58 -3.01
C PHE A 92 3.40 8.41 -2.08
N ASN A 93 2.19 8.54 -2.62
CA ASN A 93 0.95 8.32 -1.87
C ASN A 93 0.86 6.88 -1.32
N ILE A 94 1.26 5.87 -2.12
CA ILE A 94 1.34 4.46 -1.68
C ILE A 94 2.37 4.31 -0.56
N TYR A 95 3.55 4.93 -0.67
CA TYR A 95 4.56 4.89 0.39
C TYR A 95 4.05 5.49 1.70
N VAL A 96 3.36 6.64 1.63
CA VAL A 96 2.76 7.26 2.83
C VAL A 96 1.65 6.37 3.41
N GLY A 97 0.80 5.77 2.57
CA GLY A 97 -0.21 4.82 3.02
C GLY A 97 0.40 3.58 3.70
N ALA A 98 1.48 3.03 3.13
CA ALA A 98 2.21 1.92 3.73
C ALA A 98 2.85 2.31 5.07
N TRP A 99 3.43 3.50 5.17
CA TRP A 99 3.95 4.04 6.43
C TRP A 99 2.87 4.18 7.52
N ILE A 100 1.68 4.69 7.17
CA ILE A 100 0.55 4.78 8.11
C ILE A 100 0.11 3.38 8.56
N LEU A 101 -0.02 2.44 7.62
CA LEU A 101 -0.39 1.07 7.95
C LEU A 101 0.67 0.40 8.84
N ARG A 102 1.96 0.67 8.60
CA ARG A 102 3.05 0.15 9.46
C ARG A 102 2.89 0.60 10.91
N GLN A 103 2.54 1.85 11.17
CA GLN A 103 2.28 2.34 12.54
C GLN A 103 1.12 1.58 13.20
N CYS A 104 0.06 1.26 12.44
CA CYS A 104 -1.02 0.39 12.94
C CYS A 104 -0.53 -1.04 13.22
N MET A 105 0.35 -1.59 12.36
CA MET A 105 0.93 -2.91 12.55
C MET A 105 1.88 -2.97 13.75
N ASP A 106 2.62 -1.91 14.03
CA ASP A 106 3.47 -1.82 15.22
C ASP A 106 2.63 -1.86 16.51
N LYS A 107 1.41 -1.32 16.47
CA LYS A 107 0.51 -1.29 17.61
C LYS A 107 -0.34 -2.55 17.76
N TYR A 108 -0.80 -3.13 16.67
CA TYR A 108 -1.78 -4.23 16.67
C TYR A 108 -1.27 -5.54 16.07
N GLY A 109 0.05 -5.60 15.77
CA GLY A 109 0.65 -6.72 15.05
C GLY A 109 0.26 -6.75 13.57
N TYR A 110 0.82 -7.69 12.84
CA TYR A 110 0.48 -7.96 11.43
C TYR A 110 -0.89 -8.68 11.36
N SER A 111 -1.96 -7.92 11.46
CA SER A 111 -3.31 -8.47 11.71
C SER A 111 -4.42 -7.65 11.02
N TRP A 112 -5.62 -8.20 10.99
CA TRP A 112 -6.83 -7.49 10.52
C TRP A 112 -7.17 -6.28 11.38
N ASP A 113 -6.78 -6.28 12.67
CA ASP A 113 -6.95 -5.13 13.54
C ASP A 113 -6.08 -3.94 13.11
N ALA A 114 -4.89 -4.20 12.54
CA ALA A 114 -4.07 -3.15 11.94
C ALA A 114 -4.72 -2.55 10.68
N ILE A 115 -5.34 -3.39 9.83
CA ILE A 115 -6.12 -2.91 8.67
C ILE A 115 -7.30 -2.04 9.12
N ALA A 116 -8.02 -2.45 10.17
CA ALA A 116 -9.10 -1.67 10.75
C ALA A 116 -8.60 -0.32 11.31
N CYS A 117 -7.45 -0.33 12.00
CA CYS A 117 -6.79 0.87 12.52
C CYS A 117 -6.43 1.86 11.40
N TYR A 118 -5.94 1.38 10.25
CA TYR A 118 -5.59 2.22 9.10
C TYR A 118 -6.74 3.16 8.70
N ASN A 119 -7.95 2.62 8.59
CA ASN A 119 -9.12 3.41 8.18
C ASN A 119 -9.70 4.29 9.30
N ALA A 120 -9.73 3.82 10.54
CA ALA A 120 -10.53 4.45 11.60
C ALA A 120 -9.75 4.77 12.88
N GLY A 121 -8.43 4.59 12.89
CA GLY A 121 -7.57 4.81 14.05
C GLY A 121 -7.70 3.73 15.14
N THR A 122 -8.77 2.95 15.14
CA THR A 122 -9.01 1.87 16.11
C THR A 122 -9.64 0.64 15.44
N PRO A 123 -9.34 -0.59 15.92
CA PRO A 123 -9.92 -1.82 15.37
C PRO A 123 -11.45 -1.84 15.43
N GLN A 124 -12.03 -1.37 16.52
CA GLN A 124 -13.48 -1.43 16.77
C GLN A 124 -14.27 -0.64 15.72
N LYS A 125 -13.80 0.57 15.38
CA LYS A 125 -14.44 1.43 14.37
C LYS A 125 -14.18 0.97 12.95
N GLY A 126 -13.01 0.40 12.68
CA GLY A 126 -12.58 0.01 11.34
C GLY A 126 -13.03 -1.38 10.86
N ARG A 127 -13.73 -2.18 11.68
CA ARG A 127 -14.15 -3.54 11.33
C ARG A 127 -14.89 -3.67 9.99
N PRO A 128 -15.88 -2.82 9.66
CA PRO A 128 -16.57 -2.91 8.37
C PRO A 128 -15.62 -2.67 7.18
N TYR A 129 -14.61 -1.82 7.36
CA TYR A 129 -13.58 -1.58 6.37
C TYR A 129 -12.72 -2.83 6.12
N THR A 130 -12.32 -3.51 7.18
CA THR A 130 -11.54 -4.75 7.11
C THR A 130 -12.19 -5.79 6.20
N TRP A 131 -13.52 -5.96 6.30
CA TRP A 131 -14.26 -6.87 5.44
C TRP A 131 -14.24 -6.47 3.97
N ARG A 132 -14.24 -5.17 3.64
CA ARG A 132 -14.10 -4.70 2.26
C ARG A 132 -12.73 -5.05 1.68
N VAL A 133 -11.65 -4.80 2.44
CA VAL A 133 -10.30 -5.16 2.03
C VAL A 133 -10.15 -6.68 1.88
N TYR A 134 -10.67 -7.46 2.82
CA TYR A 134 -10.66 -8.92 2.73
C TYR A 134 -11.36 -9.44 1.48
N ASN A 135 -12.56 -8.93 1.18
CA ASN A 135 -13.30 -9.34 -0.01
C ASN A 135 -12.55 -8.94 -1.29
N THR A 136 -11.95 -7.75 -1.34
CA THR A 136 -11.11 -7.32 -2.47
C THR A 136 -9.94 -8.27 -2.69
N LEU A 137 -9.26 -8.71 -1.64
CA LEU A 137 -8.17 -9.70 -1.73
C LEU A 137 -8.69 -11.06 -2.20
N LYS A 138 -9.78 -11.54 -1.61
CA LYS A 138 -10.41 -12.81 -1.95
C LYS A 138 -10.82 -12.87 -3.42
N ASP A 139 -11.51 -11.83 -3.90
CA ASP A 139 -12.06 -11.78 -5.25
C ASP A 139 -10.95 -11.67 -6.31
N THR A 140 -9.83 -11.00 -5.98
CA THR A 140 -8.73 -10.80 -6.92
C THR A 140 -7.74 -11.96 -6.94
N TYR A 141 -7.39 -12.49 -5.78
CA TYR A 141 -6.31 -13.50 -5.67
C TYR A 141 -6.80 -14.90 -5.35
N GLY A 142 -8.13 -15.10 -5.29
CA GLY A 142 -8.71 -16.43 -5.07
C GLY A 142 -8.30 -17.06 -3.74
N TYR A 143 -8.14 -16.27 -2.68
CA TYR A 143 -7.89 -16.79 -1.34
C TYR A 143 -9.06 -17.68 -0.92
N LYS A 144 -9.00 -18.95 -1.34
CA LYS A 144 -9.88 -19.97 -0.81
C LYS A 144 -9.58 -20.05 0.68
N THR A 145 -10.55 -19.71 1.51
CA THR A 145 -10.48 -20.08 2.91
C THR A 145 -10.29 -21.57 2.95
N VAL A 146 -9.09 -22.05 3.27
CA VAL A 146 -8.86 -23.44 3.60
C VAL A 146 -9.69 -23.66 4.86
N ARG A 147 -10.89 -24.25 4.70
CA ARG A 147 -11.61 -24.80 5.83
C ARG A 147 -10.74 -25.93 6.34
N TYR A 148 -9.98 -25.67 7.40
CA TYR A 148 -9.44 -26.76 8.17
C TYR A 148 -10.63 -27.56 8.69
N LYS A 149 -10.84 -28.75 8.14
CA LYS A 149 -11.64 -29.76 8.81
C LYS A 149 -10.95 -29.97 10.15
N THR A 150 -11.55 -29.44 11.21
CA THR A 150 -11.19 -29.85 12.57
C THR A 150 -11.43 -31.33 12.65
N GLN A 151 -10.39 -32.15 12.57
CA GLN A 151 -10.43 -33.48 13.09
C GLN A 151 -10.76 -33.32 14.57
N LYS A 152 -11.92 -33.85 14.96
CA LYS A 152 -12.30 -34.05 16.36
C LYS A 152 -11.30 -35.03 16.94
N GLU A 153 -10.34 -34.51 17.70
CA GLU A 153 -9.74 -35.23 18.81
C GLU A 153 -9.11 -34.23 19.78
N GLY A 154 -9.68 -34.19 21.00
CA GLY A 154 -9.03 -33.87 22.25
C GLY A 154 -8.59 -32.43 22.51
N LYS A 155 -9.47 -31.67 23.21
CA LYS A 155 -9.11 -30.64 24.21
C LYS A 155 -7.85 -29.76 23.92
N HIS A 156 -8.06 -28.59 23.40
CA HIS A 156 -7.63 -27.27 23.92
C HIS A 156 -7.93 -26.21 22.89
N GLU A 157 -8.87 -25.35 23.22
CA GLU A 157 -9.22 -24.14 22.47
C GLU A 157 -8.03 -23.19 22.57
N ARG A 158 -7.20 -23.13 21.51
CA ARG A 158 -6.31 -22.01 21.27
C ARG A 158 -6.84 -21.24 20.07
N THR A 159 -7.41 -20.08 20.36
CA THR A 159 -7.73 -19.07 19.36
C THR A 159 -6.46 -18.68 18.61
N GLY A 160 -6.22 -19.32 17.48
CA GLY A 160 -5.10 -19.02 16.61
C GLY A 160 -5.31 -17.67 15.90
N LYS A 161 -4.64 -16.63 16.38
CA LYS A 161 -4.44 -15.42 15.61
C LYS A 161 -3.62 -15.80 14.38
N ARG A 162 -4.24 -15.76 13.20
CA ARG A 162 -3.52 -16.01 11.94
C ARG A 162 -2.88 -14.72 11.48
N ASN A 163 -1.56 -14.73 11.44
CA ASN A 163 -0.75 -13.69 10.82
C ASN A 163 -0.81 -13.84 9.30
N PHE A 164 -0.73 -12.72 8.58
CA PHE A 164 -0.46 -12.72 7.15
C PHE A 164 0.99 -13.19 6.92
N GLN A 165 1.17 -14.25 6.20
CA GLN A 165 2.45 -14.64 5.58
C GLN A 165 2.36 -14.42 4.08
#